data_fee5049cf7911af6e8e1cc16b9b3f49e
#
_entry.id   fee5049cf7911af6e8e1cc16b9b3f49e
#
_cell.length_a   1.000
_cell.length_b   1.000
_cell.length_c   1.000
_cell.angle_alpha   90.00
_cell.angle_beta   90.00
_cell.angle_gamma   90.00
#
_symmetry.space_group_name_H-M   'P 1'
#
loop_
_entity.id
_entity.type
_entity.pdbx_description
1 polymer ?
#
loop_
_entity_poly.entity_id
_entity_poly.type
_entity_poly.pdbx_seq_one_letter_code
_entity_poly.pdbx_strand_id
1 'polypeptide(L)'
;MSRPLLFWGFKSSHEMLENSLGTLERDVMTVAWTQREVSVRDVCAQLDSVAYTTVMTTMDRLFKKGLLGRRKVGRAFVYHAVATRAELQGAVASQLMQSLLEGQNGEPLPLLSSLVDAVSERDRALLDELERLIREKRRAVDRAKPR
;
A
#
# COMPACT_ATOMS: atom_id res chain seq x y z
N MET A 1 -16.74 2.84 8.19
CA MET A 1 -15.62 3.07 9.11
C MET A 1 -14.39 2.36 8.56
N SER A 2 -13.44 3.12 8.02
CA SER A 2 -12.16 2.58 7.58
C SER A 2 -11.37 2.18 8.82
N ARG A 3 -11.15 0.91 9.03
CA ARG A 3 -10.16 0.46 10.01
C ARG A 3 -8.80 0.93 9.52
N PRO A 4 -7.96 1.58 10.33
CA PRO A 4 -6.60 1.86 9.95
C PRO A 4 -5.91 0.52 9.66
N LEU A 5 -5.31 0.40 8.47
CA LEU A 5 -4.43 -0.70 8.15
C LEU A 5 -3.24 -0.65 9.11
N LEU A 6 -3.34 -1.40 10.19
CA LEU A 6 -2.23 -1.64 11.11
C LEU A 6 -1.25 -2.57 10.40
N PHE A 7 -0.30 -2.00 9.69
CA PHE A 7 0.87 -2.72 9.18
C PHE A 7 1.77 -3.12 10.35
N TRP A 8 1.32 -4.12 11.10
CA TRP A 8 2.16 -4.76 12.09
C TRP A 8 3.17 -5.68 11.39
N GLY A 9 4.42 -5.28 11.34
CA GLY A 9 5.51 -6.13 10.87
C GLY A 9 6.53 -5.49 9.93
N PHE A 10 6.34 -4.27 9.46
CA PHE A 10 7.38 -3.59 8.69
C PHE A 10 8.31 -2.82 9.63
N LYS A 11 9.50 -3.37 9.86
CA LYS A 11 10.47 -2.83 10.81
C LYS A 11 11.22 -1.59 10.32
N SER A 12 11.23 -1.30 9.02
CA SER A 12 11.80 -0.06 8.48
C SER A 12 11.25 0.28 7.10
N SER A 13 11.18 1.56 6.80
CA SER A 13 10.80 2.08 5.47
C SER A 13 11.79 1.68 4.37
N HIS A 14 13.03 1.40 4.72
CA HIS A 14 14.04 0.87 3.81
C HIS A 14 13.70 -0.55 3.37
N GLU A 15 13.24 -1.40 4.28
CA GLU A 15 12.73 -2.74 3.98
C GLU A 15 11.48 -2.72 3.11
N MET A 16 10.65 -1.68 3.19
CA MET A 16 9.47 -1.54 2.34
C MET A 16 9.82 -1.19 0.89
N LEU A 17 10.87 -0.42 0.66
CA LEU A 17 11.34 -0.05 -0.68
C LEU A 17 12.15 -1.18 -1.33
N GLU A 18 12.96 -1.88 -0.56
CA GLU A 18 13.76 -3.02 -1.02
C GLU A 18 12.97 -4.33 -1.05
N ASN A 19 12.04 -4.52 -0.13
CA ASN A 19 11.03 -5.57 -0.13
C ASN A 19 9.69 -5.10 -0.74
N SER A 20 9.73 -4.19 -1.73
CA SER A 20 8.62 -4.13 -2.66
C SER A 20 8.25 -5.57 -2.99
N LEU A 21 7.00 -5.93 -2.84
CA LEU A 21 6.45 -7.25 -3.14
C LEU A 21 7.28 -7.92 -4.22
N GLY A 22 7.88 -9.06 -3.93
CA GLY A 22 8.63 -9.83 -4.93
C GLY A 22 7.77 -10.00 -6.16
N THR A 23 8.34 -10.24 -7.31
CA THR A 23 7.59 -10.32 -8.58
C THR A 23 6.36 -11.21 -8.45
N LEU A 24 6.54 -12.39 -7.84
CA LEU A 24 5.43 -13.33 -7.63
C LEU A 24 4.38 -12.83 -6.63
N GLU A 25 4.78 -12.18 -5.55
CA GLU A 25 3.82 -11.58 -4.59
C GLU A 25 2.97 -10.51 -5.27
N ARG A 26 3.56 -9.72 -6.15
CA ARG A 26 2.87 -8.70 -6.94
C ARG A 26 1.88 -9.31 -7.94
N ASP A 27 2.28 -10.39 -8.60
CA ASP A 27 1.42 -11.12 -9.54
C ASP A 27 0.22 -11.73 -8.80
N VAL A 28 0.44 -12.37 -7.66
CA VAL A 28 -0.63 -12.90 -6.81
C VAL A 28 -1.58 -11.80 -6.34
N MET A 29 -1.06 -10.68 -5.88
CA MET A 29 -1.89 -9.54 -5.46
C MET A 29 -2.69 -8.96 -6.64
N THR A 30 -2.12 -8.93 -7.84
CA THR A 30 -2.83 -8.46 -9.04
C THR A 30 -4.04 -9.34 -9.35
N VAL A 31 -3.89 -10.66 -9.24
CA VAL A 31 -5.02 -11.60 -9.37
C VAL A 31 -6.07 -11.37 -8.28
N ALA A 32 -5.65 -11.21 -7.04
CA ALA A 32 -6.55 -10.98 -5.90
C ALA A 32 -7.31 -9.65 -6.00
N TRP A 33 -6.73 -8.61 -6.60
CA TRP A 33 -7.43 -7.34 -6.84
C TRP A 33 -8.43 -7.41 -7.99
N THR A 34 -8.19 -8.28 -8.96
CA THR A 34 -9.08 -8.44 -10.10
C THR A 34 -10.31 -9.28 -9.75
N GLN A 35 -10.15 -10.23 -8.84
CA GLN A 35 -11.21 -11.14 -8.40
C GLN A 35 -11.56 -10.87 -6.93
N ARG A 36 -12.83 -10.98 -6.58
CA ARG A 36 -13.28 -10.77 -5.20
C ARG A 36 -12.69 -11.78 -4.21
N GLU A 37 -12.65 -13.03 -4.64
CA GLU A 37 -12.12 -14.14 -3.86
C GLU A 37 -11.37 -15.08 -4.80
N VAL A 38 -10.23 -15.58 -4.37
CA VAL A 38 -9.38 -16.49 -5.15
C VAL A 38 -8.92 -17.66 -4.29
N SER A 39 -8.93 -18.84 -4.86
CA SER A 39 -8.23 -20.02 -4.31
C SER A 39 -6.80 -20.08 -4.84
N VAL A 40 -5.98 -20.95 -4.26
CA VAL A 40 -4.63 -21.21 -4.79
C VAL A 40 -4.70 -21.72 -6.24
N ARG A 41 -5.73 -22.53 -6.56
CA ARG A 41 -5.93 -23.05 -7.92
C ARG A 41 -6.26 -21.93 -8.92
N ASP A 42 -7.08 -20.96 -8.52
CA ASP A 42 -7.44 -19.84 -9.40
C ASP A 42 -6.21 -19.00 -9.73
N VAL A 43 -5.34 -18.77 -8.76
CA VAL A 43 -4.09 -18.05 -8.96
C VAL A 43 -3.14 -18.86 -9.85
N CYS A 44 -2.98 -20.16 -9.61
CA CYS A 44 -2.17 -21.04 -10.45
C CYS A 44 -2.64 -21.06 -11.90
N ALA A 45 -3.95 -21.02 -12.14
CA ALA A 45 -4.52 -21.01 -13.48
C ALA A 45 -4.14 -19.73 -14.27
N GLN A 46 -3.82 -18.64 -13.58
CA GLN A 46 -3.41 -17.37 -14.20
C GLN A 46 -1.89 -17.18 -14.25
N LEU A 47 -1.15 -17.96 -13.47
CA LEU A 47 0.32 -17.91 -13.41
C LEU A 47 0.91 -19.20 -13.97
N ASP A 48 0.86 -19.37 -15.27
CA ASP A 48 1.13 -20.62 -16.01
C ASP A 48 2.48 -21.29 -15.74
N SER A 49 3.45 -20.61 -15.17
CA SER A 49 4.81 -21.15 -14.96
C SER A 49 5.20 -21.37 -13.50
N VAL A 50 4.25 -21.21 -12.56
CA VAL A 50 4.54 -21.28 -11.13
C VAL A 50 3.92 -22.53 -10.50
N ALA A 51 4.74 -23.27 -9.73
CA ALA A 51 4.27 -24.46 -9.04
C ALA A 51 3.20 -24.14 -7.98
N TYR A 52 2.24 -25.03 -7.82
CA TYR A 52 1.16 -24.92 -6.85
C TYR A 52 1.66 -24.63 -5.42
N THR A 53 2.67 -25.36 -4.97
CA THR A 53 3.26 -25.18 -3.64
C THR A 53 3.90 -23.81 -3.46
N THR A 54 4.50 -23.26 -4.51
CA THR A 54 5.10 -21.91 -4.51
C THR A 54 4.02 -20.85 -4.41
N VAL A 55 2.93 -20.97 -5.15
CA VAL A 55 1.77 -20.06 -5.05
C VAL A 55 1.14 -20.14 -3.67
N MET A 56 0.91 -21.34 -3.15
CA MET A 56 0.35 -21.56 -1.81
C MET A 56 1.20 -20.91 -0.72
N THR A 57 2.50 -21.10 -0.75
CA THR A 57 3.44 -20.47 0.20
C THR A 57 3.44 -18.97 0.10
N THR A 58 3.38 -18.44 -1.12
CA THR A 58 3.32 -16.99 -1.36
C THR A 58 2.02 -16.40 -0.82
N MET A 59 0.89 -17.03 -1.06
CA MET A 59 -0.41 -16.58 -0.53
C MET A 59 -0.48 -16.64 0.99
N ASP A 60 0.07 -17.69 1.61
CA ASP A 60 0.19 -17.78 3.07
C ASP A 60 1.08 -16.66 3.65
N ARG A 61 2.16 -16.35 2.99
CA ARG A 61 3.06 -15.25 3.35
C ARG A 61 2.35 -13.90 3.25
N LEU A 62 1.60 -13.64 2.17
CA LEU A 62 0.80 -12.42 2.00
C LEU A 62 -0.32 -12.32 3.06
N PHE A 63 -0.92 -13.44 3.44
CA PHE A 63 -1.86 -13.49 4.55
C PHE A 63 -1.19 -13.10 5.88
N LYS A 64 -0.04 -13.66 6.20
CA LYS A 64 0.74 -13.34 7.41
C LYS A 64 1.20 -11.88 7.43
N LYS A 65 1.48 -11.30 6.26
CA LYS A 65 1.80 -9.87 6.11
C LYS A 65 0.56 -8.96 6.25
N GLY A 66 -0.65 -9.51 6.30
CA GLY A 66 -1.89 -8.74 6.40
C GLY A 66 -2.38 -8.12 5.08
N LEU A 67 -1.83 -8.53 3.94
CA LEU A 67 -2.22 -8.06 2.61
C LEU A 67 -3.38 -8.87 2.03
N LEU A 68 -3.48 -10.13 2.39
CA LEU A 68 -4.61 -11.00 2.09
C LEU A 68 -5.35 -11.38 3.37
N GLY A 69 -6.66 -11.39 3.30
CA GLY A 69 -7.53 -12.10 4.22
C GLY A 69 -7.84 -13.49 3.68
N ARG A 70 -8.27 -14.41 4.53
CA ARG A 70 -8.72 -15.74 4.10
C ARG A 70 -9.87 -16.25 4.93
N ARG A 71 -10.69 -17.10 4.33
CA ARG A 71 -11.70 -17.89 5.01
C ARG A 71 -11.63 -19.34 4.56
N LYS A 72 -12.03 -20.25 5.41
CA LYS A 72 -12.05 -21.68 5.08
C LYS A 72 -13.34 -22.01 4.34
N VAL A 73 -13.21 -22.70 3.23
CA VAL A 73 -14.32 -23.26 2.45
C VAL A 73 -14.06 -24.76 2.25
N GLY A 74 -14.80 -25.60 2.95
CA GLY A 74 -14.51 -27.03 2.97
C GLY A 74 -13.11 -27.31 3.55
N ARG A 75 -12.24 -27.91 2.75
CA ARG A 75 -10.84 -28.22 3.14
C ARG A 75 -9.83 -27.22 2.62
N ALA A 76 -10.26 -26.24 1.85
CA ALA A 76 -9.41 -25.23 1.23
C ALA A 76 -9.62 -23.84 1.83
N PHE A 77 -8.64 -22.96 1.62
CA PHE A 77 -8.79 -21.55 1.90
C PHE A 77 -9.14 -20.77 0.63
N VAL A 78 -9.99 -19.77 0.81
CA VAL A 78 -10.29 -18.76 -0.19
C VAL A 78 -9.76 -17.43 0.34
N TYR A 79 -9.04 -16.72 -0.49
CA TYR A 79 -8.34 -15.49 -0.15
C TYR A 79 -8.99 -14.28 -0.81
N HIS A 80 -8.87 -13.14 -0.18
CA HIS A 80 -9.30 -11.86 -0.73
C HIS A 80 -8.29 -10.76 -0.37
N ALA A 81 -8.17 -9.74 -1.20
CA ALA A 81 -7.35 -8.58 -0.87
C ALA A 81 -7.98 -7.80 0.31
N VAL A 82 -7.18 -7.48 1.32
CA VAL A 82 -7.63 -6.71 2.50
C VAL A 82 -7.85 -5.25 2.14
N ALA A 83 -7.05 -4.72 1.21
CA ALA A 83 -7.13 -3.35 0.74
C ALA A 83 -7.05 -3.31 -0.79
N THR A 84 -7.60 -2.27 -1.36
CA THR A 84 -7.44 -2.00 -2.79
C THR A 84 -5.99 -1.67 -3.13
N ARG A 85 -5.65 -1.77 -4.41
CA ARG A 85 -4.32 -1.38 -4.90
C ARG A 85 -3.99 0.07 -4.57
N ALA A 86 -4.96 0.97 -4.73
CA ALA A 86 -4.79 2.40 -4.44
C ALA A 86 -4.57 2.66 -2.94
N GLU A 87 -5.32 1.98 -2.07
CA GLU A 87 -5.13 2.08 -0.61
C GLU A 87 -3.76 1.57 -0.17
N LEU A 88 -3.30 0.46 -0.73
CA LEU A 88 -1.97 -0.06 -0.45
C LEU A 88 -0.88 0.90 -0.92
N GLN A 89 -0.98 1.43 -2.13
CA GLN A 89 -0.03 2.42 -2.65
C GLN A 89 0.00 3.69 -1.79
N GLY A 90 -1.16 4.17 -1.37
CA GLY A 90 -1.28 5.32 -0.48
C GLY A 90 -0.66 5.07 0.91
N ALA A 91 -0.86 3.89 1.48
CA ALA A 91 -0.25 3.52 2.76
C ALA A 91 1.28 3.45 2.68
N VAL A 92 1.82 2.85 1.63
CA VAL A 92 3.27 2.81 1.38
C VAL A 92 3.85 4.21 1.20
N ALA A 93 3.20 5.06 0.40
CA ALA A 93 3.62 6.45 0.20
C ALA A 93 3.59 7.26 1.50
N SER A 94 2.53 7.11 2.31
CA SER A 94 2.41 7.80 3.60
C SER A 94 3.51 7.40 4.57
N GLN A 95 3.83 6.11 4.64
CA GLN A 95 4.88 5.62 5.53
C GLN A 95 6.26 6.08 5.08
N LEU A 96 6.52 6.10 3.78
CA LEU A 96 7.75 6.64 3.23
C LEU A 96 7.91 8.13 3.57
N MET A 97 6.85 8.92 3.39
CA MET A 97 6.86 10.34 3.72
C MET A 97 7.11 10.59 5.21
N GLN A 98 6.44 9.84 6.09
CA GLN A 98 6.67 9.94 7.55
C GLN A 98 8.12 9.65 7.89
N SER A 99 8.69 8.57 7.34
CA SER A 99 10.08 8.20 7.58
C SER A 99 11.07 9.27 7.10
N LEU A 100 10.82 9.87 5.95
CA LEU A 100 11.65 10.95 5.43
C LEU A 100 11.56 12.22 6.29
N LEU A 101 10.38 12.54 6.81
CA LEU A 101 10.19 13.68 7.71
C LEU A 101 10.85 13.46 9.08
N GLU A 102 10.79 12.25 9.62
CA GLU A 102 11.43 11.88 10.90
C GLU A 102 12.97 11.81 10.79
N GLY A 103 13.47 11.36 9.64
CA GLY A 103 14.92 11.18 9.40
C GLY A 103 15.70 12.46 9.10
N GLN A 104 15.02 13.55 8.82
CA GLN A 104 15.64 14.82 8.48
C GLN A 104 15.86 15.68 9.73
N ASN A 105 16.87 15.52 10.50
CA ASN A 105 17.34 16.33 11.65
C ASN A 105 16.68 17.72 11.86
N GLY A 106 15.37 17.83 11.69
CA GLY A 106 14.57 19.03 11.93
C GLY A 106 14.37 19.99 10.74
N GLU A 107 14.83 19.66 9.54
CA GLU A 107 14.62 20.50 8.35
C GLU A 107 13.76 19.81 7.27
N PRO A 108 12.43 19.86 7.36
CA PRO A 108 11.54 19.23 6.36
C PRO A 108 11.46 20.01 5.03
N LEU A 109 11.96 21.25 4.99
CA LEU A 109 11.79 22.15 3.85
C LEU A 109 12.41 21.62 2.55
N PRO A 110 13.62 21.05 2.52
CA PRO A 110 14.18 20.48 1.29
C PRO A 110 13.33 19.35 0.71
N LEU A 111 12.74 18.52 1.57
CA LEU A 111 11.84 17.44 1.16
C LEU A 111 10.54 17.98 0.55
N LEU A 112 9.95 18.99 1.19
CA LEU A 112 8.74 19.65 0.68
C LEU A 112 8.99 20.36 -0.65
N SER A 113 10.13 21.03 -0.81
CA SER A 113 10.51 21.64 -2.09
C SER A 113 10.65 20.60 -3.18
N SER A 114 11.35 19.50 -2.92
CA SER A 114 11.51 18.39 -3.89
C SER A 114 10.19 17.77 -4.28
N LEU A 115 9.24 17.65 -3.36
CA LEU A 115 7.89 17.16 -3.67
C LEU A 115 7.14 18.12 -4.62
N VAL A 116 7.18 19.41 -4.32
CA VAL A 116 6.53 20.45 -5.15
C VAL A 116 7.17 20.48 -6.55
N ASP A 117 8.49 20.42 -6.65
CA ASP A 117 9.22 20.36 -7.92
C ASP A 117 8.81 19.13 -8.74
N ALA A 118 8.83 17.94 -8.14
CA ALA A 118 8.42 16.71 -8.79
C ALA A 118 6.97 16.72 -9.29
N VAL A 119 6.06 17.33 -8.54
CA VAL A 119 4.66 17.49 -8.94
C VAL A 119 4.52 18.48 -10.10
N SER A 120 5.21 19.62 -10.03
CA SER A 120 5.15 20.66 -11.05
C SER A 120 5.76 20.26 -12.39
N GLU A 121 6.81 19.46 -12.38
CA GLU A 121 7.45 18.91 -13.58
C GLU A 121 6.56 17.90 -14.31
N ARG A 122 5.70 17.23 -13.57
CA ARG A 122 4.87 16.15 -14.13
C ARG A 122 3.58 16.69 -14.79
N ASP A 123 2.86 17.53 -14.10
CA ASP A 123 1.60 18.10 -14.59
C ASP A 123 1.21 19.30 -13.74
N ARG A 124 0.92 20.42 -14.41
CA ARG A 124 0.45 21.64 -13.74
C ARG A 124 -0.88 21.45 -13.01
N ALA A 125 -1.76 20.61 -13.54
CA ALA A 125 -3.03 20.30 -12.88
C ALA A 125 -2.85 19.57 -11.54
N LEU A 126 -1.80 18.77 -11.39
CA LEU A 126 -1.45 18.14 -10.11
C LEU A 126 -0.99 19.16 -9.07
N LEU A 127 -0.35 20.23 -9.49
CA LEU A 127 0.05 21.31 -8.59
C LEU A 127 -1.16 22.05 -8.05
N ASP A 128 -2.15 22.36 -8.91
CA ASP A 128 -3.41 22.98 -8.51
C ASP A 128 -4.18 22.08 -7.53
N GLU A 129 -4.20 20.79 -7.80
CA GLU A 129 -4.83 19.79 -6.91
C GLU A 129 -4.12 19.71 -5.56
N LEU A 130 -2.79 19.72 -5.54
CA LEU A 130 -2.00 19.75 -4.31
C LEU A 130 -2.32 21.00 -3.49
N GLU A 131 -2.41 22.16 -4.10
CA GLU A 131 -2.81 23.42 -3.45
C GLU A 131 -4.21 23.31 -2.83
N ARG A 132 -5.17 22.73 -3.57
CA ARG A 132 -6.53 22.49 -3.07
C ARG A 132 -6.54 21.61 -1.84
N LEU A 133 -5.83 20.47 -1.88
CA LEU A 133 -5.72 19.55 -0.76
C LEU A 133 -5.08 20.18 0.48
N ILE A 134 -4.05 20.99 0.29
CA ILE A 134 -3.39 21.73 1.39
C ILE A 134 -4.38 22.70 2.04
N ARG A 135 -5.14 23.45 1.26
CA ARG A 135 -6.15 24.38 1.78
C ARG A 135 -7.24 23.66 2.59
N GLU A 136 -7.72 22.54 2.09
CA GLU A 136 -8.72 21.71 2.79
C GLU A 136 -8.18 21.20 4.12
N LYS A 137 -6.94 20.71 4.11
CA LYS A 137 -6.30 20.18 5.32
C LYS A 137 -6.08 21.27 6.37
N ARG A 138 -5.64 22.47 5.97
CA ARG A 138 -5.52 23.62 6.87
C ARG A 138 -6.84 23.96 7.56
N ARG A 139 -7.93 24.04 6.79
CA ARG A 139 -9.27 24.31 7.34
C ARG A 139 -9.71 23.22 8.34
N ALA A 140 -9.38 21.96 8.08
CA ALA A 140 -9.70 20.85 8.97
C ALA A 140 -8.92 20.93 10.27
N VAL A 141 -7.62 21.24 10.20
CA VAL A 141 -6.75 21.41 11.38
C VAL A 141 -7.19 22.61 12.22
N ASP A 142 -7.52 23.74 11.60
CA ASP A 142 -7.98 24.94 12.29
C ASP A 142 -9.31 24.73 13.02
N ARG A 143 -10.21 23.94 12.46
CA ARG A 143 -11.47 23.55 13.11
C ARG A 143 -11.29 22.58 14.27
N ALA A 144 -10.25 21.76 14.25
CA ALA A 144 -9.96 20.77 15.29
C ALA A 144 -9.20 21.36 16.48
N LYS A 145 -8.71 22.62 16.39
CA LYS A 145 -8.05 23.30 17.50
C LYS A 145 -9.09 23.72 18.54
N PRO A 146 -9.06 23.20 19.77
CA PRO A 146 -9.93 23.69 20.84
C PRO A 146 -9.56 25.17 21.15
N ARG A 147 -10.61 25.99 21.35
CA ARG A 147 -10.47 27.37 21.86
C ARG A 147 -9.97 27.35 23.30
#